data_4f14e2a8c48cbc4c9c72b6878a5a560a
#
_entry.id   4f14e2a8c48cbc4c9c72b6878a5a560a
#
_cell.length_a   1.000
_cell.length_b   1.000
_cell.length_c   1.000
_cell.angle_alpha   90.00
_cell.angle_beta   90.00
_cell.angle_gamma   90.00
#
_symmetry.space_group_name_H-M   'P 1'
#
loop_
_entity.id
_entity.type
_entity.pdbx_description
1 polymer ?
#
loop_
_entity_poly.entity_id
_entity_poly.type
_entity_poly.pdbx_seq_one_letter_code
_entity_poly.pdbx_strand_id
1 'polypeptide(L)' 'MRVEVNRSPRRHKTVQARLVDGTLRVAIPASMTKAEEAHWVEVMSARFTR' A
#
# COMPACT_ATOMS: atom_id res chain seq x y z
N MET A 1 -11.84 -5.42 6.55
CA MET A 1 -10.89 -4.32 6.40
C MET A 1 -10.87 -3.86 4.96
N ARG A 2 -10.95 -2.56 4.76
CA ARG A 2 -10.89 -1.98 3.43
C ARG A 2 -9.46 -1.61 3.08
N VAL A 3 -9.07 -1.82 1.84
CA VAL A 3 -7.72 -1.46 1.38
C VAL A 3 -7.83 -0.41 0.30
N GLU A 4 -7.10 0.70 0.48
CA GLU A 4 -6.99 1.76 -0.51
C GLU A 4 -5.53 1.92 -0.89
N VAL A 5 -5.26 2.03 -2.19
CA VAL A 5 -3.90 2.20 -2.70
C VAL A 5 -3.77 3.59 -3.30
N ASN A 6 -2.74 4.33 -2.86
CA ASN A 6 -2.42 5.63 -3.39
C ASN A 6 -1.06 5.60 -4.08
N ARG A 7 -1.01 6.11 -5.30
CA ARG A 7 0.24 6.25 -6.03
C ARG A 7 0.70 7.69 -5.96
N SER A 8 1.96 7.90 -5.57
CA SER A 8 2.51 9.24 -5.45
C SER A 8 3.71 9.40 -6.37
N PRO A 9 3.70 10.39 -7.28
CA PRO A 9 4.85 10.63 -8.15
C PRO A 9 6.06 11.19 -7.41
N ARG A 10 5.87 11.63 -6.18
CA ARG A 10 6.96 12.17 -5.36
C ARG A 10 7.73 11.10 -4.61
N ARG A 11 7.16 9.89 -4.50
CA ARG A 11 7.85 8.79 -3.84
C ARG A 11 8.69 8.05 -4.85
N HIS A 12 9.89 7.65 -4.43
CA HIS A 12 10.79 6.91 -5.33
C HIS A 12 10.74 5.40 -5.09
N LYS A 13 11.08 4.94 -3.90
CA LYS A 13 11.14 3.51 -3.62
C LYS A 13 10.56 3.15 -2.26
N THR A 14 9.77 4.02 -1.69
CA THR A 14 9.23 3.77 -0.36
C THR A 14 7.78 3.34 -0.44
N VAL A 15 7.45 2.33 0.36
CA VAL A 15 6.07 1.87 0.51
C VAL A 15 5.67 2.12 1.96
N GLN A 16 4.54 2.78 2.16
CA GLN A 16 4.01 3.02 3.49
C GLN A 16 2.59 2.53 3.59
N ALA A 17 2.22 2.04 4.75
CA ALA A 17 0.86 1.61 5.02
C ALA A 17 0.39 2.18 6.35
N ARG A 18 -0.87 2.58 6.40
CA ARG A 18 -1.48 3.14 7.60
C ARG A 18 -2.89 2.62 7.72
N LEU A 19 -3.27 2.20 8.92
CA LEU A 19 -4.63 1.78 9.20
C LEU A 19 -5.38 2.96 9.83
N VAL A 20 -6.45 3.39 9.17
CA VAL A 20 -7.27 4.52 9.62
C VAL A 20 -8.75 4.11 9.51
N ASP A 21 -9.44 4.11 10.63
CA ASP A 21 -10.87 3.79 10.70
C ASP A 21 -11.24 2.52 9.95
N GLY A 22 -10.48 1.45 10.17
CA GLY A 22 -10.74 0.17 9.53
C GLY A 22 -10.33 0.11 8.07
N THR A 23 -9.70 1.15 7.54
CA THR A 23 -9.22 1.19 6.17
C THR A 23 -7.69 1.18 6.16
N LEU A 24 -7.11 0.24 5.43
CA LEU A 24 -5.67 0.18 5.24
C LEU A 24 -5.31 1.04 4.03
N ARG A 25 -4.57 2.11 4.27
CA ARG A 25 -4.11 2.99 3.21
C ARG A 25 -2.67 2.67 2.89
N VAL A 26 -2.43 2.23 1.66
CA VAL A 26 -1.10 1.87 1.17
C VAL A 26 -0.64 2.94 0.20
N ALA A 27 0.51 3.54 0.49
CA ALA A 27 1.10 4.55 -0.39
C ALA A 27 2.31 3.95 -1.10
N ILE A 28 2.31 3.99 -2.42
CA ILE A 28 3.37 3.41 -3.24
C ILE A 28 3.88 4.42 -4.26
N PRO A 29 5.09 4.21 -4.81
CA PRO A 29 5.58 5.05 -5.90
C PRO A 29 4.74 4.88 -7.16
N ALA A 30 4.55 5.96 -7.91
CA ALA A 30 3.78 5.92 -9.14
C ALA A 30 4.42 5.03 -10.20
N SER A 31 5.73 4.86 -10.14
CA SER A 31 6.48 4.03 -11.08
C SER A 31 6.36 2.53 -10.83
N MET A 32 5.75 2.14 -9.73
CA MET A 32 5.63 0.74 -9.37
C MET A 32 4.67 0.01 -10.33
N THR A 33 5.03 -1.22 -10.71
CA THR A 33 4.18 -2.02 -11.58
C THR A 33 2.96 -2.54 -10.82
N LYS A 34 1.95 -3.00 -11.56
CA LYS A 34 0.77 -3.58 -10.93
C LYS A 34 1.10 -4.86 -10.16
N ALA A 35 2.05 -5.64 -10.66
CA ALA A 35 2.48 -6.85 -9.97
C ALA A 35 3.13 -6.52 -8.62
N GLU A 36 3.97 -5.48 -8.60
CA GLU A 36 4.60 -5.03 -7.37
C GLU A 36 3.55 -4.45 -6.40
N GLU A 37 2.61 -3.70 -6.95
CA GLU A 37 1.52 -3.16 -6.14
C GLU A 37 0.74 -4.27 -5.46
N ALA A 38 0.35 -5.30 -6.20
CA ALA A 38 -0.39 -6.42 -5.64
C ALA A 38 0.42 -7.12 -4.54
N HIS A 39 1.72 -7.30 -4.77
CA HIS A 39 2.60 -7.91 -3.78
C HIS A 39 2.63 -7.10 -2.48
N TRP A 40 2.81 -5.79 -2.59
CA TRP A 40 2.91 -4.94 -1.40
C TRP A 40 1.58 -4.81 -0.66
N VAL A 41 0.48 -4.76 -1.40
CA VAL A 41 -0.85 -4.74 -0.78
C VAL A 41 -1.06 -6.01 0.04
N GLU A 42 -0.68 -7.16 -0.51
CA GLU A 42 -0.80 -8.42 0.19
C GLU A 42 0.07 -8.45 1.45
N VAL A 43 1.33 -8.04 1.33
CA VAL A 43 2.26 -8.01 2.47
C VAL A 43 1.75 -7.09 3.58
N MET A 44 1.33 -5.89 3.21
CA MET A 44 0.85 -4.92 4.20
C MET A 44 -0.47 -5.35 4.84
N SER A 45 -1.36 -5.93 4.05
CA SER A 45 -2.62 -6.44 4.59
C SER A 45 -2.36 -7.54 5.63
N ALA A 46 -1.43 -8.43 5.34
CA ALA A 46 -1.08 -9.49 6.27
C ALA A 46 -0.53 -8.94 7.59
N ARG A 47 0.26 -7.86 7.51
CA ARG A 47 0.82 -7.24 8.71
C ARG A 47 -0.24 -6.61 9.61
N PHE A 48 -1.28 -6.04 9.01
CA PHE A 48 -2.30 -5.30 9.75
C PHE A 48 -3.50 -6.14 10.15
N THR A 49 -3.60 -7.36 9.66
CA THR A 49 -4.72 -8.24 9.99
C THR A 49 -4.37 -9.34 11.01
N ARG A 50 -3.20 -9.29 11.55
CA ARG A 50 -2.80 -10.24 12.61
C ARG A 50 -3.52 -9.98 13.90
#